data_b8d9ebdc455dbe5d27259d4042aabb1f
#
_entry.id   b8d9ebdc455dbe5d27259d4042aabb1f
#
_cell.length_a   1.000
_cell.length_b   1.000
_cell.length_c   1.000
_cell.angle_alpha   90.00
_cell.angle_beta   90.00
_cell.angle_gamma   90.00
#
_symmetry.space_group_name_H-M   'P 1'
#
loop_
_entity.id
_entity.type
_entity.pdbx_description
1 polymer ?
#
loop_
_entity_poly.entity_id
_entity_poly.type
_entity_poly.pdbx_seq_one_letter_code
_entity_poly.pdbx_strand_id
1 'polypeptide(L)'
;MKRSVIFITCLLLCAAAVTVIGQKKALSPKEERREVREKRRAERIANFEKTMDSIVLSRNFQFNPQTMQRQPAGPMRQIMNPEFNVGVWDGTVDICLPYVKGYVPPYYVTVLNYTVNSLQGYTTEQTHEGWMVTFTTPLFSASEYTFTFEIFSRTGGATLTITNPWYNPVQYSGSISQLY
;
A
#
# COMPACT_ATOMS: atom_id res chain seq x y z
N MET A 1 -52.71 -24.49 46.17
CA MET A 1 -51.98 -23.27 46.60
C MET A 1 -50.48 -23.26 46.26
N LYS A 2 -49.75 -24.38 46.19
CA LYS A 2 -48.30 -24.39 45.90
C LYS A 2 -47.93 -24.08 44.42
N ARG A 3 -48.81 -24.35 43.46
CA ARG A 3 -48.57 -24.14 42.02
C ARG A 3 -48.70 -22.66 41.59
N SER A 4 -49.54 -21.89 42.24
CA SER A 4 -49.75 -20.46 41.94
C SER A 4 -48.57 -19.57 42.42
N VAL A 5 -47.91 -19.98 43.49
CA VAL A 5 -46.75 -19.24 44.00
C VAL A 5 -45.52 -19.39 43.10
N ILE A 6 -45.35 -20.53 42.47
CA ILE A 6 -44.24 -20.79 41.55
C ILE A 6 -44.37 -19.92 40.28
N PHE A 7 -45.60 -19.73 39.77
CA PHE A 7 -45.86 -18.94 38.60
C PHE A 7 -45.60 -17.43 38.84
N ILE A 8 -45.92 -16.94 40.03
CA ILE A 8 -45.72 -15.54 40.39
C ILE A 8 -44.21 -15.25 40.59
N THR A 9 -43.44 -16.17 41.17
CA THR A 9 -41.98 -16.00 41.32
C THR A 9 -41.23 -16.06 40.00
N CYS A 10 -41.66 -16.92 39.01
CA CYS A 10 -41.09 -16.90 37.67
C CYS A 10 -41.39 -15.63 36.91
N LEU A 11 -42.61 -15.08 37.04
CA LEU A 11 -42.97 -13.82 36.38
C LEU A 11 -42.19 -12.63 36.91
N LEU A 12 -41.92 -12.58 38.22
CA LEU A 12 -41.10 -11.53 38.83
C LEU A 12 -39.61 -11.63 38.45
N LEU A 13 -39.07 -12.83 38.26
CA LEU A 13 -37.69 -13.05 37.80
C LEU A 13 -37.52 -12.68 36.31
N CYS A 14 -38.51 -12.87 35.48
CA CYS A 14 -38.48 -12.43 34.08
C CYS A 14 -38.56 -10.90 33.93
N ALA A 15 -39.27 -10.21 34.81
CA ALA A 15 -39.35 -8.73 34.79
C ALA A 15 -38.02 -8.05 35.19
N ALA A 16 -37.22 -8.68 36.06
CA ALA A 16 -35.90 -8.17 36.44
C ALA A 16 -34.82 -8.34 35.39
N ALA A 17 -34.99 -9.29 34.44
CA ALA A 17 -34.03 -9.54 33.35
C ALA A 17 -34.13 -8.56 32.17
N VAL A 18 -35.25 -7.84 32.04
CA VAL A 18 -35.50 -6.91 30.92
C VAL A 18 -34.91 -5.51 31.17
N THR A 19 -34.56 -5.15 32.39
CA THR A 19 -34.06 -3.81 32.73
C THR A 19 -32.53 -3.64 32.61
N VAL A 20 -31.78 -4.68 32.22
CA VAL A 20 -30.31 -4.61 32.05
C VAL A 20 -29.90 -4.29 30.60
N ILE A 21 -30.87 -4.28 29.66
CA ILE A 21 -30.55 -3.94 28.26
C ILE A 21 -30.73 -2.44 28.07
N GLY A 22 -29.62 -1.68 28.16
CA GLY A 22 -29.54 -0.41 27.48
C GLY A 22 -29.34 0.88 28.28
N GLN A 23 -28.64 0.87 29.39
CA GLN A 23 -27.98 2.13 29.79
C GLN A 23 -26.72 2.34 28.94
N LYS A 24 -26.88 2.80 27.69
CA LYS A 24 -25.82 3.54 27.01
C LYS A 24 -25.52 4.75 27.89
N LYS A 25 -24.44 4.67 28.68
CA LYS A 25 -23.93 5.80 29.44
C LYS A 25 -23.86 6.97 28.48
N ALA A 26 -24.64 8.02 28.71
CA ALA A 26 -24.61 9.23 27.87
C ALA A 26 -23.17 9.75 27.89
N LEU A 27 -22.51 9.70 26.73
CA LEU A 27 -21.15 10.19 26.58
C LEU A 27 -21.15 11.71 26.84
N SER A 28 -20.11 12.20 27.45
CA SER A 28 -19.95 13.65 27.58
C SER A 28 -19.84 14.28 26.18
N PRO A 29 -20.24 15.55 25.97
CA PRO A 29 -20.15 16.22 24.69
C PRO A 29 -18.72 16.22 24.09
N LYS A 30 -17.71 16.09 24.93
CA LYS A 30 -16.29 15.99 24.52
C LYS A 30 -15.96 14.59 23.98
N GLU A 31 -16.46 13.56 24.62
CA GLU A 31 -16.28 12.15 24.21
C GLU A 31 -17.03 11.87 22.90
N GLU A 32 -18.26 12.38 22.76
CA GLU A 32 -19.05 12.28 21.55
C GLU A 32 -18.34 12.92 20.34
N ARG A 33 -17.78 14.12 20.51
CA ARG A 33 -16.98 14.79 19.47
C ARG A 33 -15.72 14.00 19.12
N ARG A 34 -15.10 13.33 20.07
CA ARG A 34 -13.94 12.47 19.86
C ARG A 34 -14.32 11.24 19.04
N GLU A 35 -15.37 10.53 19.41
CA GLU A 35 -15.88 9.37 18.67
C GLU A 35 -16.24 9.72 17.23
N VAL A 36 -16.93 10.84 17.02
CA VAL A 36 -17.27 11.31 15.66
C VAL A 36 -16.02 11.59 14.83
N ARG A 37 -14.97 12.17 15.42
CA ARG A 37 -13.70 12.42 14.72
C ARG A 37 -12.99 11.11 14.39
N GLU A 38 -12.96 10.15 15.31
CA GLU A 38 -12.34 8.84 15.12
C GLU A 38 -13.06 8.05 14.03
N LYS A 39 -14.41 8.04 14.03
CA LYS A 39 -15.20 7.42 12.96
C LYS A 39 -14.91 8.02 11.59
N ARG A 40 -14.94 9.35 11.46
CA ARG A 40 -14.61 10.04 10.20
C ARG A 40 -13.18 9.79 9.73
N ARG A 41 -12.24 9.61 10.66
CA ARG A 41 -10.87 9.25 10.33
C ARG A 41 -10.78 7.82 9.81
N ALA A 42 -11.43 6.87 10.49
CA ALA A 42 -11.49 5.47 10.08
C ALA A 42 -12.14 5.32 8.69
N GLU A 43 -13.26 6.00 8.44
CA GLU A 43 -13.94 6.00 7.14
C GLU A 43 -13.04 6.55 6.02
N ARG A 44 -12.32 7.65 6.28
CA ARG A 44 -11.38 8.20 5.29
C ARG A 44 -10.25 7.23 4.97
N ILE A 45 -9.67 6.57 5.98
CA ILE A 45 -8.62 5.57 5.78
C ILE A 45 -9.18 4.41 4.97
N ALA A 46 -10.33 3.85 5.33
CA ALA A 46 -10.94 2.74 4.61
C ALA A 46 -11.29 3.08 3.15
N ASN A 47 -11.74 4.30 2.88
CA ASN A 47 -12.00 4.76 1.52
C ASN A 47 -10.69 4.94 0.72
N PHE A 48 -9.63 5.43 1.37
CA PHE A 48 -8.32 5.57 0.75
C PHE A 48 -7.71 4.21 0.41
N GLU A 49 -7.78 3.23 1.33
CA GLU A 49 -7.34 1.85 1.09
C GLU A 49 -8.05 1.25 -0.13
N LYS A 50 -9.37 1.37 -0.22
CA LYS A 50 -10.14 0.91 -1.39
C LYS A 50 -9.71 1.59 -2.69
N THR A 51 -9.37 2.86 -2.64
CA THR A 51 -8.87 3.57 -3.81
C THR A 51 -7.51 3.04 -4.23
N MET A 52 -6.59 2.81 -3.29
CA MET A 52 -5.29 2.21 -3.57
C MET A 52 -5.41 0.80 -4.14
N ASP A 53 -6.27 -0.04 -3.57
CA ASP A 53 -6.55 -1.37 -4.07
C ASP A 53 -7.08 -1.33 -5.52
N SER A 54 -7.99 -0.41 -5.82
CA SER A 54 -8.51 -0.22 -7.18
C SER A 54 -7.42 0.20 -8.17
N ILE A 55 -6.54 1.12 -7.78
CA ILE A 55 -5.42 1.60 -8.61
C ILE A 55 -4.46 0.45 -8.94
N VAL A 56 -4.08 -0.35 -7.95
CA VAL A 56 -3.17 -1.48 -8.16
C VAL A 56 -3.82 -2.58 -9.01
N LEU A 57 -5.06 -2.94 -8.73
CA LEU A 57 -5.79 -3.97 -9.47
C LEU A 57 -6.11 -3.57 -10.91
N SER A 58 -6.33 -2.29 -11.18
CA SER A 58 -6.54 -1.78 -12.54
C SER A 58 -5.26 -1.77 -13.38
N ARG A 59 -4.08 -2.03 -12.78
CA ARG A 59 -2.77 -1.91 -13.43
C ARG A 59 -2.52 -0.55 -14.08
N ASN A 60 -3.06 0.50 -13.46
CA ASN A 60 -2.97 1.86 -13.98
C ASN A 60 -2.49 2.78 -12.85
N PHE A 61 -1.17 2.79 -12.64
CA PHE A 61 -0.56 3.57 -11.57
C PHE A 61 0.78 4.17 -11.98
N GLN A 62 1.13 5.25 -11.31
CA GLN A 62 2.43 5.90 -11.40
C GLN A 62 3.11 5.85 -10.04
N PHE A 63 4.36 5.39 -10.01
CA PHE A 63 5.25 5.47 -8.88
C PHE A 63 6.11 6.73 -8.98
N ASN A 64 6.09 7.54 -7.94
CA ASN A 64 6.86 8.78 -7.84
C ASN A 64 7.97 8.58 -6.78
N PRO A 65 9.23 8.36 -7.18
CA PRO A 65 10.33 8.11 -6.26
C PRO A 65 10.74 9.40 -5.54
N GLN A 66 11.04 9.30 -4.26
CA GLN A 66 11.55 10.39 -3.43
C GLN A 66 13.00 10.16 -3.03
N THR A 67 13.38 8.90 -2.83
CA THR A 67 14.74 8.52 -2.48
C THR A 67 15.18 7.30 -3.27
N MET A 68 16.50 7.14 -3.41
CA MET A 68 17.11 5.92 -3.95
C MET A 68 18.29 5.47 -3.12
N GLN A 69 18.51 4.16 -3.06
CA GLN A 69 19.64 3.55 -2.37
C GLN A 69 20.09 2.29 -3.11
N ARG A 70 21.38 2.17 -3.39
CA ARG A 70 21.98 0.93 -3.85
C ARG A 70 22.09 -0.05 -2.69
N GLN A 71 21.67 -1.29 -2.87
CA GLN A 71 21.77 -2.33 -1.88
C GLN A 71 23.10 -3.12 -2.03
N PRO A 72 23.64 -3.74 -0.95
CA PRO A 72 23.10 -3.69 0.42
C PRO A 72 23.49 -2.44 1.20
N ALA A 73 24.50 -1.67 0.80
CA ALA A 73 25.10 -0.64 1.66
C ALA A 73 25.46 0.67 0.92
N GLY A 74 24.69 1.07 -0.08
CA GLY A 74 24.90 2.35 -0.75
C GLY A 74 24.38 3.53 0.08
N PRO A 75 24.87 4.76 -0.15
CA PRO A 75 24.30 5.95 0.45
C PRO A 75 22.90 6.21 -0.09
N MET A 76 21.99 6.60 0.80
CA MET A 76 20.67 7.08 0.41
C MET A 76 20.81 8.45 -0.28
N ARG A 77 20.14 8.61 -1.39
CA ARG A 77 20.13 9.86 -2.18
C ARG A 77 18.69 10.33 -2.37
N GLN A 78 18.46 11.61 -2.19
CA GLN A 78 17.16 12.22 -2.49
C GLN A 78 17.01 12.46 -4.00
N ILE A 79 15.80 12.23 -4.49
CA ILE A 79 15.39 12.47 -5.87
C ILE A 79 14.53 13.73 -5.87
N MET A 80 15.04 14.80 -6.44
CA MET A 80 14.38 16.11 -6.44
C MET A 80 13.66 16.41 -7.76
N ASN A 81 14.03 15.73 -8.85
CA ASN A 81 13.42 15.96 -10.15
C ASN A 81 12.08 15.23 -10.23
N PRO A 82 10.93 15.92 -10.42
CA PRO A 82 9.61 15.32 -10.54
C PRO A 82 9.39 14.55 -11.84
N GLU A 83 10.27 14.67 -12.82
CA GLU A 83 10.20 13.90 -14.07
C GLU A 83 10.57 12.43 -13.87
N PHE A 84 11.26 12.10 -12.78
CA PHE A 84 11.58 10.73 -12.46
C PHE A 84 10.34 10.01 -11.92
N ASN A 85 9.86 9.03 -12.66
CA ASN A 85 8.71 8.22 -12.32
C ASN A 85 8.75 6.86 -13.00
N VAL A 86 7.85 5.97 -12.59
CA VAL A 86 7.52 4.72 -13.30
C VAL A 86 6.02 4.67 -13.48
N GLY A 87 5.56 4.75 -14.72
CA GLY A 87 4.17 4.57 -15.09
C GLY A 87 3.90 3.14 -15.52
N VAL A 88 2.83 2.53 -15.04
CA VAL A 88 2.35 1.21 -15.46
C VAL A 88 0.92 1.36 -15.94
N TRP A 89 0.63 0.98 -17.19
CA TRP A 89 -0.72 1.01 -17.75
C TRP A 89 -0.86 0.02 -18.91
N ASP A 90 -1.96 -0.68 -18.94
CA ASP A 90 -2.37 -1.57 -20.05
C ASP A 90 -1.25 -2.49 -20.59
N GLY A 91 -0.47 -3.07 -19.67
CA GLY A 91 0.65 -3.95 -20.02
C GLY A 91 1.90 -3.23 -20.56
N THR A 92 1.90 -1.91 -20.53
CA THR A 92 3.04 -1.04 -20.84
C THR A 92 3.66 -0.52 -19.56
N VAL A 93 4.97 -0.36 -19.54
CA VAL A 93 5.67 0.38 -18.48
C VAL A 93 6.54 1.47 -19.11
N ASP A 94 6.44 2.66 -18.55
CA ASP A 94 7.32 3.79 -18.84
C ASP A 94 8.21 4.05 -17.62
N ILE A 95 9.52 4.03 -17.84
CA ILE A 95 10.51 4.08 -16.79
C ILE A 95 11.40 5.30 -17.02
N CYS A 96 11.37 6.24 -16.11
CA CYS A 96 12.33 7.32 -16.07
C CYS A 96 12.89 7.41 -14.64
N LEU A 97 14.05 6.77 -14.37
CA LEU A 97 14.64 6.69 -13.04
C LEU A 97 16.14 6.94 -13.06
N PRO A 98 16.71 7.64 -12.08
CA PRO A 98 18.14 7.63 -11.85
C PRO A 98 18.54 6.22 -11.39
N TYR A 99 19.62 5.67 -11.92
CA TYR A 99 20.07 4.32 -11.64
C TYR A 99 21.57 4.24 -11.41
N VAL A 100 22.02 3.34 -10.54
CA VAL A 100 23.44 3.13 -10.25
C VAL A 100 23.88 1.80 -10.82
N LYS A 101 24.71 1.85 -11.87
CA LYS A 101 25.34 0.68 -12.46
C LYS A 101 26.67 0.35 -11.77
N GLY A 102 27.01 -0.92 -11.73
CA GLY A 102 28.24 -1.46 -11.20
C GLY A 102 28.02 -2.48 -10.07
N TYR A 103 28.73 -3.57 -10.12
CA TYR A 103 28.73 -4.59 -9.06
C TYR A 103 29.78 -4.24 -7.99
N VAL A 104 30.90 -3.73 -8.44
CA VAL A 104 32.00 -3.22 -7.61
C VAL A 104 32.37 -1.79 -8.01
N PRO A 105 33.01 -1.01 -7.15
CA PRO A 105 33.49 0.33 -7.53
C PRO A 105 34.46 0.30 -8.73
N PRO A 106 34.46 1.31 -9.60
CA PRO A 106 33.64 2.52 -9.52
C PRO A 106 32.19 2.31 -9.97
N TYR A 107 31.24 3.00 -9.26
CA TYR A 107 29.83 2.95 -9.60
C TYR A 107 29.45 4.11 -10.53
N TYR A 108 28.66 3.83 -11.55
CA TYR A 108 28.24 4.84 -12.53
C TYR A 108 26.77 5.18 -12.32
N VAL A 109 26.49 6.48 -12.19
CA VAL A 109 25.11 6.99 -12.15
C VAL A 109 24.66 7.19 -13.60
N THR A 110 23.49 6.64 -13.93
CA THR A 110 22.85 6.77 -15.24
C THR A 110 21.35 7.02 -15.05
N VAL A 111 20.62 7.17 -16.14
CA VAL A 111 19.15 7.21 -16.14
C VAL A 111 18.63 6.00 -16.90
N LEU A 112 17.71 5.27 -16.28
CA LEU A 112 16.85 4.32 -16.99
C LEU A 112 15.72 5.16 -17.62
N ASN A 113 15.69 5.24 -18.93
CA ASN A 113 14.63 5.95 -19.66
C ASN A 113 14.18 5.04 -20.80
N TYR A 114 13.12 4.28 -20.56
CA TYR A 114 12.61 3.25 -21.45
C TYR A 114 11.11 3.13 -21.35
N THR A 115 10.45 3.01 -22.50
CA THR A 115 9.06 2.57 -22.63
C THR A 115 9.05 1.14 -23.15
N VAL A 116 8.43 0.23 -22.41
CA VAL A 116 8.31 -1.19 -22.76
C VAL A 116 6.85 -1.56 -22.91
N ASN A 117 6.46 -2.08 -24.07
CA ASN A 117 5.07 -2.38 -24.41
C ASN A 117 4.65 -3.83 -24.11
N SER A 118 5.53 -4.62 -23.49
CA SER A 118 5.21 -6.00 -23.11
C SER A 118 5.87 -6.35 -21.79
N LEU A 119 5.10 -6.38 -20.72
CA LEU A 119 5.53 -6.85 -19.41
C LEU A 119 5.50 -8.38 -19.38
N GLN A 120 6.56 -8.98 -18.85
CA GLN A 120 6.63 -10.43 -18.66
C GLN A 120 6.41 -10.74 -17.17
N GLY A 121 5.68 -11.84 -16.90
CA GLY A 121 5.51 -12.33 -15.54
C GLY A 121 4.87 -11.34 -14.56
N TYR A 122 3.95 -10.50 -15.03
CA TYR A 122 3.24 -9.56 -14.15
C TYR A 122 2.38 -10.30 -13.14
N THR A 123 2.73 -10.19 -11.87
CA THR A 123 2.01 -10.77 -10.75
C THR A 123 1.60 -9.68 -9.77
N THR A 124 0.47 -9.89 -9.11
CA THR A 124 -0.04 -9.01 -8.07
C THR A 124 -0.47 -9.88 -6.90
N GLU A 125 0.15 -9.71 -5.76
CA GLU A 125 -0.11 -10.46 -4.53
C GLU A 125 -0.53 -9.52 -3.42
N GLN A 126 -1.60 -9.88 -2.72
CA GLN A 126 -2.03 -9.14 -1.55
C GLN A 126 -1.17 -9.52 -0.35
N THR A 127 -0.64 -8.52 0.34
CA THR A 127 0.15 -8.66 1.57
C THR A 127 -0.64 -8.14 2.76
N HIS A 128 -0.12 -8.31 3.97
CA HIS A 128 -0.76 -7.78 5.19
C HIS A 128 -0.84 -6.24 5.20
N GLU A 129 0.08 -5.54 4.54
CA GLU A 129 0.17 -4.07 4.54
C GLU A 129 -0.35 -3.43 3.25
N GLY A 130 -0.66 -4.23 2.24
CA GLY A 130 -1.14 -3.76 0.95
C GLY A 130 -0.86 -4.75 -0.18
N TRP A 131 -0.02 -4.38 -1.14
CA TRP A 131 0.19 -5.15 -2.36
C TRP A 131 1.67 -5.31 -2.71
N MET A 132 2.02 -6.46 -3.24
CA MET A 132 3.28 -6.70 -3.92
C MET A 132 3.00 -6.91 -5.41
N VAL A 133 3.62 -6.08 -6.25
CA VAL A 133 3.54 -6.17 -7.71
C VAL A 133 4.92 -6.47 -8.24
N THR A 134 5.05 -7.57 -9.00
CA THR A 134 6.32 -7.97 -9.61
C THR A 134 6.16 -8.20 -11.10
N PHE A 135 7.10 -7.72 -11.88
CA PHE A 135 7.21 -8.02 -13.31
C PHE A 135 8.67 -7.97 -13.78
N THR A 136 8.92 -8.56 -14.93
CA THR A 136 10.23 -8.52 -15.59
C THR A 136 10.11 -7.82 -16.94
N THR A 137 11.19 -7.18 -17.34
CA THR A 137 11.27 -6.52 -18.65
C THR A 137 12.71 -6.50 -19.15
N PRO A 138 12.95 -6.75 -20.45
CA PRO A 138 14.27 -6.60 -21.02
C PRO A 138 14.61 -5.11 -21.15
N LEU A 139 15.74 -4.72 -20.59
CA LEU A 139 16.34 -3.40 -20.77
C LEU A 139 17.79 -3.59 -21.21
N PHE A 140 18.38 -2.59 -21.84
CA PHE A 140 19.81 -2.62 -22.21
C PHE A 140 20.30 -3.95 -22.84
N SER A 141 20.07 -4.14 -24.11
CA SER A 141 20.61 -5.29 -24.86
C SER A 141 20.16 -6.65 -24.33
N ALA A 142 18.86 -6.80 -24.09
CA ALA A 142 18.20 -8.03 -23.65
C ALA A 142 18.53 -8.51 -22.21
N SER A 143 19.12 -7.66 -21.38
CA SER A 143 19.23 -7.97 -19.95
C SER A 143 17.88 -7.88 -19.28
N GLU A 144 17.49 -8.92 -18.54
CA GLU A 144 16.25 -8.92 -17.78
C GLU A 144 16.41 -8.13 -16.51
N TYR A 145 15.47 -7.22 -16.26
CA TYR A 145 15.32 -6.47 -15.03
C TYR A 145 14.01 -6.88 -14.36
N THR A 146 14.10 -7.21 -13.09
CA THR A 146 12.94 -7.49 -12.25
C THR A 146 12.59 -6.26 -11.44
N PHE A 147 11.34 -5.83 -11.54
CA PHE A 147 10.75 -4.74 -10.78
C PHE A 147 9.84 -5.34 -9.72
N THR A 148 10.08 -5.03 -8.47
CA THR A 148 9.24 -5.44 -7.34
C THR A 148 8.78 -4.21 -6.60
N PHE A 149 7.47 -3.96 -6.61
CA PHE A 149 6.83 -2.89 -5.84
C PHE A 149 6.21 -3.49 -4.58
N GLU A 150 6.50 -2.90 -3.44
CA GLU A 150 5.77 -3.08 -2.19
C GLU A 150 4.94 -1.82 -1.96
N ILE A 151 3.62 -1.94 -2.01
CA ILE A 151 2.68 -0.81 -1.96
C ILE A 151 1.90 -0.88 -0.66
N PHE A 152 1.93 0.19 0.12
CA PHE A 152 1.24 0.30 1.41
C PHE A 152 -0.13 0.94 1.23
N SER A 153 -1.22 0.16 1.25
CA SER A 153 -2.58 0.64 0.96
C SER A 153 -3.06 1.75 1.90
N ARG A 154 -2.61 1.78 3.16
CA ARG A 154 -3.01 2.79 4.15
C ARG A 154 -2.41 4.17 3.92
N THR A 155 -1.26 4.25 3.30
CA THR A 155 -0.49 5.50 3.16
C THR A 155 -0.29 5.93 1.71
N GLY A 156 -0.46 5.02 0.75
CA GLY A 156 -0.08 5.21 -0.64
C GLY A 156 1.44 5.27 -0.85
N GLY A 157 2.21 5.02 0.21
CA GLY A 157 3.66 4.85 0.12
C GLY A 157 4.00 3.58 -0.63
N ALA A 158 5.14 3.57 -1.30
CA ALA A 158 5.64 2.37 -1.96
C ALA A 158 7.16 2.31 -1.97
N THR A 159 7.65 1.08 -2.01
CA THR A 159 9.06 0.77 -2.24
C THR A 159 9.18 0.01 -3.55
N LEU A 160 10.03 0.49 -4.44
CA LEU A 160 10.41 -0.19 -5.67
C LEU A 160 11.82 -0.75 -5.54
N THR A 161 11.99 -2.04 -5.75
CA THR A 161 13.30 -2.68 -5.86
C THR A 161 13.52 -3.13 -7.29
N ILE A 162 14.63 -2.69 -7.89
CA ILE A 162 15.06 -3.11 -9.22
C ILE A 162 16.26 -4.04 -9.08
N THR A 163 16.14 -5.25 -9.60
CA THR A 163 17.21 -6.25 -9.61
C THR A 163 17.53 -6.70 -11.03
N ASN A 164 18.78 -7.06 -11.25
CA ASN A 164 19.21 -7.76 -12.45
C ASN A 164 20.42 -8.66 -12.12
N PRO A 165 20.81 -9.59 -13.02
CA PRO A 165 21.93 -10.52 -12.77
C PRO A 165 23.32 -9.86 -12.70
N TRP A 166 23.48 -8.62 -13.20
CA TRP A 166 24.79 -8.02 -13.48
C TRP A 166 25.17 -6.90 -12.51
N TYR A 167 24.18 -6.28 -11.81
CA TYR A 167 24.42 -5.14 -10.95
C TYR A 167 23.76 -5.31 -9.59
N ASN A 168 24.25 -4.56 -8.63
CA ASN A 168 23.62 -4.52 -7.31
C ASN A 168 22.19 -4.01 -7.41
N PRO A 169 21.28 -4.54 -6.59
CA PRO A 169 19.91 -4.03 -6.53
C PRO A 169 19.86 -2.54 -6.16
N VAL A 170 18.90 -1.83 -6.73
CA VAL A 170 18.62 -0.44 -6.37
C VAL A 170 17.20 -0.36 -5.85
N GLN A 171 17.05 0.22 -4.68
CA GLN A 171 15.78 0.41 -3.99
C GLN A 171 15.41 1.90 -4.02
N TYR A 172 14.13 2.15 -4.28
CA TYR A 172 13.52 3.47 -4.27
C TYR A 172 12.39 3.47 -3.27
N SER A 173 12.26 4.57 -2.50
CA SER A 173 11.07 4.81 -1.70
C SER A 173 10.34 6.03 -2.24
N GLY A 174 9.02 5.96 -2.26
CA GLY A 174 8.19 7.00 -2.85
C GLY A 174 6.70 6.77 -2.58
N SER A 175 5.86 7.20 -3.51
CA SER A 175 4.42 7.08 -3.42
C SER A 175 3.81 6.63 -4.73
N ILE A 176 2.63 6.00 -4.64
CA ILE A 176 1.80 5.62 -5.78
C ILE A 176 0.69 6.65 -5.97
N SER A 177 0.41 6.96 -7.22
CA SER A 177 -0.76 7.73 -7.65
C SER A 177 -1.43 7.06 -8.84
N GLN A 178 -2.68 7.41 -9.10
CA GLN A 178 -3.34 7.00 -10.33
C GLN A 178 -2.71 7.74 -11.51
N LEU A 179 -2.51 7.05 -12.62
CA LEU A 179 -1.89 7.64 -13.80
C LEU A 179 -2.91 8.47 -14.60
N TYR A 180 -4.16 7.94 -14.73
CA TYR A 180 -5.29 8.60 -15.42
C TYR A 180 -6.63 8.18 -14.83
#